data_ee79b7e86de8debe0f090d7bbd8960c6
#
_entry.id   ee79b7e86de8debe0f090d7bbd8960c6
#
_cell.length_a   1.000
_cell.length_b   1.000
_cell.length_c   1.000
_cell.angle_alpha   90.00
_cell.angle_beta   90.00
_cell.angle_gamma   90.00
#
_symmetry.space_group_name_H-M   'P 1'
#
loop_
_entity.id
_entity.type
_entity.pdbx_description
1 polymer ?
#
loop_
_entity_poly.entity_id
_entity_poly.type
_entity_poly.pdbx_seq_one_letter_code
_entity_poly.pdbx_strand_id
1 'polypeptide(L)'
;RLYVSRTAISKWESGRGYPSIDSLKAIAKHFSVSLDELLSNDALLSIAEEEAKQRESRVRSLVFGLLDCSAVMLLLLPFFGQRTGGSVQAVTLPSLTTAAPYGKAACIAAVICMMLWGVLMLVLKDLEHSLWRRSRYRVSMGISVGMSLLFIACLQPYAALFTFVLLAIKALLLIRWE
;
A
#
# COMPACT_ATOMS: atom_id res chain seq x y z
N ARG A 1 18.46 -15.71 28.14
CA ARG A 1 17.30 -16.30 27.42
C ARG A 1 17.13 -15.56 26.10
N LEU A 2 17.23 -16.30 24.99
CA LEU A 2 16.95 -15.78 23.65
C LEU A 2 15.44 -15.82 23.43
N TYR A 3 14.81 -14.65 23.24
CA TYR A 3 13.38 -14.53 22.95
C TYR A 3 13.14 -14.72 21.44
N VAL A 4 13.40 -15.95 20.92
CA VAL A 4 13.26 -16.28 19.52
C VAL A 4 12.33 -17.49 19.38
N SER A 5 11.46 -17.51 18.38
CA SER A 5 10.57 -18.63 18.15
C SER A 5 11.32 -19.83 17.57
N ARG A 6 10.85 -21.06 17.83
CA ARG A 6 11.42 -22.28 17.24
C ARG A 6 11.39 -22.26 15.71
N THR A 7 10.36 -21.64 15.14
CA THR A 7 10.21 -21.49 13.69
C THR A 7 11.26 -20.56 13.09
N ALA A 8 11.68 -19.51 13.81
CA ALA A 8 12.76 -18.63 13.38
C ALA A 8 14.11 -19.38 13.36
N ILE A 9 14.42 -20.11 14.43
CA ILE A 9 15.65 -20.92 14.52
C ILE A 9 15.69 -21.94 13.38
N SER A 10 14.59 -22.68 13.15
CA SER A 10 14.52 -23.66 12.06
C SER A 10 14.73 -23.05 10.68
N LYS A 11 14.25 -21.84 10.44
CA LYS A 11 14.51 -21.10 9.20
C LYS A 11 15.99 -20.74 9.04
N TRP A 12 16.65 -20.31 10.12
CA TRP A 12 18.07 -19.97 10.10
C TRP A 12 18.96 -21.19 9.86
N GLU A 13 18.69 -22.28 10.57
CA GLU A 13 19.42 -23.55 10.41
C GLU A 13 19.26 -24.15 8.99
N SER A 14 18.10 -23.94 8.37
CA SER A 14 17.82 -24.41 6.99
C SER A 14 18.29 -23.45 5.89
N GLY A 15 18.93 -22.33 6.22
CA GLY A 15 19.36 -21.31 5.26
C GLY A 15 18.22 -20.59 4.54
N ARG A 16 16.97 -20.70 5.04
CA ARG A 16 15.79 -20.07 4.44
C ARG A 16 15.54 -18.64 4.94
N GLY A 17 16.43 -18.10 5.76
CA GLY A 17 16.39 -16.76 6.30
C GLY A 17 17.57 -16.52 7.24
N TYR A 18 17.85 -15.24 7.50
CA TYR A 18 18.89 -14.82 8.41
C TYR A 18 18.29 -14.23 9.70
N PRO A 19 18.99 -14.33 10.87
CA PRO A 19 18.58 -13.62 12.07
C PRO A 19 18.66 -12.11 11.84
N SER A 20 17.73 -11.35 12.45
CA SER A 20 17.83 -9.88 12.46
C SER A 20 19.06 -9.41 13.25
N ILE A 21 19.49 -8.17 13.01
CA ILE A 21 20.63 -7.58 13.72
C ILE A 21 20.43 -7.63 15.24
N ASP A 22 19.22 -7.41 15.72
CA ASP A 22 18.90 -7.49 17.14
C ASP A 22 18.97 -8.92 17.67
N SER A 23 18.56 -9.91 16.88
CA SER A 23 18.71 -11.32 17.21
C SER A 23 20.20 -11.73 17.26
N LEU A 24 20.99 -11.24 16.30
CA LEU A 24 22.43 -11.49 16.28
C LEU A 24 23.16 -10.89 17.47
N LYS A 25 22.82 -9.66 17.88
CA LYS A 25 23.32 -9.03 19.10
C LYS A 25 22.97 -9.84 20.34
N ALA A 26 21.75 -10.35 20.42
CA ALA A 26 21.29 -11.18 21.54
C ALA A 26 22.05 -12.52 21.57
N ILE A 27 22.30 -13.14 20.42
CA ILE A 27 23.08 -14.38 20.26
C ILE A 27 24.53 -14.14 20.67
N ALA A 28 25.18 -13.10 20.12
CA ALA A 28 26.56 -12.73 20.44
C ALA A 28 26.76 -12.50 21.94
N LYS A 29 25.81 -11.75 22.56
CA LYS A 29 25.81 -11.52 23.99
C LYS A 29 25.61 -12.81 24.80
N HIS A 30 24.76 -13.72 24.34
CA HIS A 30 24.47 -14.98 25.02
C HIS A 30 25.68 -15.93 25.00
N PHE A 31 26.41 -15.96 23.90
CA PHE A 31 27.60 -16.80 23.75
C PHE A 31 28.90 -16.06 24.10
N SER A 32 28.83 -14.81 24.54
CA SER A 32 29.97 -13.96 24.92
C SER A 32 31.05 -13.87 23.82
N VAL A 33 30.59 -13.82 22.56
CA VAL A 33 31.42 -13.60 21.36
C VAL A 33 31.13 -12.23 20.77
N SER A 34 32.09 -11.68 20.01
CA SER A 34 31.85 -10.44 19.27
C SER A 34 30.94 -10.72 18.05
N LEU A 35 30.25 -9.68 17.56
CA LEU A 35 29.49 -9.81 16.32
C LEU A 35 30.40 -10.13 15.11
N ASP A 36 31.59 -9.58 15.09
CA ASP A 36 32.60 -9.81 14.06
C ASP A 36 33.10 -11.25 14.06
N GLU A 37 33.21 -11.87 15.24
CA GLU A 37 33.55 -13.30 15.37
C GLU A 37 32.39 -14.21 14.99
N LEU A 38 31.13 -13.75 15.19
CA LEU A 38 29.95 -14.53 14.85
C LEU A 38 29.65 -14.52 13.36
N LEU A 39 30.03 -13.44 12.68
CA LEU A 39 29.70 -13.19 11.27
C LEU A 39 30.92 -12.66 10.53
N SER A 40 31.17 -13.20 9.34
CA SER A 40 32.03 -12.52 8.39
C SER A 40 31.43 -11.18 7.97
N ASN A 41 32.27 -10.18 7.66
CA ASN A 41 31.83 -8.84 7.22
C ASN A 41 30.80 -8.89 6.08
N ASP A 42 30.94 -9.84 5.15
CA ASP A 42 30.01 -10.04 4.02
C ASP A 42 28.62 -10.50 4.47
N ALA A 43 28.52 -11.30 5.53
CA ALA A 43 27.24 -11.75 6.08
C ALA A 43 26.52 -10.61 6.80
N LEU A 44 27.23 -9.74 7.52
CA LEU A 44 26.66 -8.54 8.15
C LEU A 44 26.10 -7.57 7.10
N LEU A 45 26.83 -7.35 6.02
CA LEU A 45 26.42 -6.47 4.93
C LEU A 45 25.16 -7.00 4.24
N SER A 46 25.11 -8.30 3.93
CA SER A 46 23.95 -8.92 3.29
C SER A 46 22.68 -8.85 4.17
N ILE A 47 22.81 -9.02 5.49
CA ILE A 47 21.69 -8.91 6.42
C ILE A 47 21.19 -7.47 6.50
N ALA A 48 22.09 -6.49 6.57
CA ALA A 48 21.74 -5.08 6.60
C ALA A 48 21.03 -4.64 5.31
N GLU A 49 21.46 -5.11 4.15
CA GLU A 49 20.82 -4.86 2.87
C GLU A 49 19.42 -5.48 2.79
N GLU A 50 19.24 -6.68 3.31
CA GLU A 50 17.93 -7.36 3.32
C GLU A 50 16.94 -6.68 4.26
N GLU A 51 17.38 -6.24 5.44
CA GLU A 51 16.56 -5.45 6.36
C GLU A 51 16.18 -4.09 5.75
N ALA A 52 17.09 -3.41 5.05
CA ALA A 52 16.82 -2.18 4.34
C ALA A 52 15.76 -2.38 3.26
N LYS A 53 15.87 -3.42 2.43
CA LYS A 53 14.88 -3.79 1.41
C LYS A 53 13.49 -4.11 2.01
N GLN A 54 13.46 -4.82 3.12
CA GLN A 54 12.20 -5.14 3.80
C GLN A 54 11.54 -3.87 4.35
N ARG A 55 12.32 -2.98 4.97
CA ARG A 55 11.84 -1.70 5.48
C ARG A 55 11.27 -0.83 4.36
N GLU A 56 11.98 -0.73 3.25
CA GLU A 56 11.53 0.00 2.06
C GLU A 56 10.21 -0.58 1.52
N SER A 57 10.11 -1.90 1.39
CA SER A 57 8.89 -2.58 0.95
C SER A 57 7.70 -2.32 1.89
N ARG A 58 7.92 -2.26 3.21
CA ARG A 58 6.88 -1.92 4.20
C ARG A 58 6.42 -0.48 4.05
N VAL A 59 7.36 0.47 3.96
CA VAL A 59 7.03 1.89 3.76
C VAL A 59 6.25 2.09 2.47
N ARG A 60 6.69 1.48 1.37
CA ARG A 60 6.00 1.51 0.08
C ARG A 60 4.56 1.00 0.19
N SER A 61 4.35 -0.11 0.87
CA SER A 61 3.01 -0.68 1.08
C SER A 61 2.11 0.23 1.92
N LEU A 62 2.67 0.85 2.96
CA LEU A 62 1.94 1.81 3.78
C LEU A 62 1.51 3.03 2.97
N VAL A 63 2.42 3.61 2.17
CA VAL A 63 2.11 4.79 1.36
C VAL A 63 1.04 4.47 0.31
N PHE A 64 1.16 3.36 -0.42
CA PHE A 64 0.15 2.95 -1.41
C PHE A 64 -1.20 2.67 -0.75
N GLY A 65 -1.22 1.95 0.37
CA GLY A 65 -2.45 1.67 1.11
C GLY A 65 -3.13 2.94 1.64
N LEU A 66 -2.37 3.90 2.17
CA LEU A 66 -2.91 5.19 2.63
C LEU A 66 -3.46 6.03 1.48
N LEU A 67 -2.78 6.03 0.32
CA LEU A 67 -3.27 6.72 -0.88
C LEU A 67 -4.58 6.09 -1.39
N ASP A 68 -4.71 4.75 -1.33
CA ASP A 68 -5.97 4.08 -1.69
C ASP A 68 -7.07 4.37 -0.66
N CYS A 69 -6.76 4.39 0.63
CA CYS A 69 -7.72 4.75 1.68
C CYS A 69 -8.16 6.21 1.60
N SER A 70 -7.33 7.12 1.05
CA SER A 70 -7.72 8.53 0.88
C SER A 70 -8.90 8.71 -0.09
N ALA A 71 -9.25 7.68 -0.89
CA ALA A 71 -10.46 7.68 -1.71
C ALA A 71 -11.75 7.83 -0.88
N VAL A 72 -11.72 7.55 0.43
CA VAL A 72 -12.86 7.83 1.32
C VAL A 72 -13.25 9.31 1.32
N MET A 73 -12.31 10.21 1.05
CA MET A 73 -12.57 11.64 0.91
C MET A 73 -13.61 11.95 -0.18
N LEU A 74 -13.71 11.11 -1.23
CA LEU A 74 -14.71 11.25 -2.28
C LEU A 74 -16.15 10.99 -1.78
N LEU A 75 -16.32 10.26 -0.68
CA LEU A 75 -17.63 10.05 -0.06
C LEU A 75 -18.02 11.21 0.86
N LEU A 76 -17.05 11.84 1.51
CA LEU A 76 -17.26 12.84 2.54
C LEU A 76 -17.28 14.26 1.99
N LEU A 77 -16.42 14.56 1.01
CA LEU A 77 -16.26 15.88 0.45
C LEU A 77 -17.10 16.09 -0.81
N PRO A 78 -17.57 17.33 -1.06
CA PRO A 78 -18.43 17.68 -2.20
C PRO A 78 -17.62 17.80 -3.51
N PHE A 79 -17.07 16.69 -3.98
CA PHE A 79 -16.33 16.60 -5.25
C PHE A 79 -17.20 16.38 -6.48
N PHE A 80 -18.51 16.22 -6.30
CA PHE A 80 -19.43 15.90 -7.40
C PHE A 80 -20.24 17.13 -7.79
N GLY A 81 -20.30 17.40 -9.11
CA GLY A 81 -21.08 18.49 -9.66
C GLY A 81 -22.51 18.06 -9.98
N GLN A 82 -23.50 18.76 -9.42
CA GLN A 82 -24.91 18.59 -9.76
C GLN A 82 -25.46 19.89 -10.37
N ARG A 83 -26.11 19.80 -11.54
CA ARG A 83 -26.80 20.93 -12.16
C ARG A 83 -28.19 21.09 -11.52
N THR A 84 -28.42 22.24 -10.92
CA THR A 84 -29.73 22.60 -10.35
C THR A 84 -30.06 24.02 -10.77
N GLY A 85 -31.15 24.21 -11.52
CA GLY A 85 -31.64 25.55 -11.89
C GLY A 85 -30.67 26.42 -12.69
N GLY A 86 -29.79 25.83 -13.52
CA GLY A 86 -28.82 26.56 -14.36
C GLY A 86 -27.45 26.82 -13.70
N SER A 87 -27.28 26.49 -12.41
CA SER A 87 -26.02 26.54 -11.70
C SER A 87 -25.47 25.14 -11.40
N VAL A 88 -24.14 25.00 -11.29
CA VAL A 88 -23.50 23.77 -10.85
C VAL A 88 -23.20 23.88 -9.37
N GLN A 89 -23.82 23.02 -8.56
CA GLN A 89 -23.59 22.94 -7.13
C GLN A 89 -22.67 21.74 -6.83
N ALA A 90 -21.73 21.94 -5.92
CA ALA A 90 -20.88 20.88 -5.41
C ALA A 90 -21.63 20.05 -4.37
N VAL A 91 -21.72 18.76 -4.58
CA VAL A 91 -22.46 17.82 -3.71
C VAL A 91 -21.57 16.62 -3.35
N THR A 92 -21.92 15.94 -2.27
CA THR A 92 -21.26 14.67 -1.91
C THR A 92 -21.80 13.52 -2.77
N LEU A 93 -21.04 12.45 -2.93
CA LEU A 93 -21.43 11.30 -3.73
C LEU A 93 -22.77 10.69 -3.28
N PRO A 94 -23.07 10.53 -1.97
CA PRO A 94 -24.35 10.02 -1.51
C PRO A 94 -25.55 10.92 -1.84
N SER A 95 -25.36 12.24 -1.88
CA SER A 95 -26.42 13.24 -2.13
C SER A 95 -26.68 13.51 -3.61
N LEU A 96 -25.90 12.93 -4.52
CA LEU A 96 -26.06 13.09 -5.97
C LEU A 96 -27.43 12.51 -6.43
N THR A 97 -28.31 13.35 -6.96
CA THR A 97 -29.67 12.96 -7.41
C THR A 97 -29.81 12.96 -8.94
N THR A 98 -28.97 13.70 -9.65
CA THR A 98 -29.09 13.90 -11.11
C THR A 98 -28.45 12.76 -11.94
N ALA A 99 -27.60 11.92 -11.34
CA ALA A 99 -27.01 10.78 -12.03
C ALA A 99 -28.02 9.62 -12.15
N ALA A 100 -27.96 8.89 -13.26
CA ALA A 100 -28.70 7.63 -13.38
C ALA A 100 -28.38 6.73 -12.17
N PRO A 101 -29.35 6.00 -11.58
CA PRO A 101 -29.15 5.23 -10.35
C PRO A 101 -28.00 4.23 -10.47
N TYR A 102 -27.79 3.66 -11.65
CA TYR A 102 -26.68 2.76 -11.95
C TYR A 102 -25.31 3.46 -11.90
N GLY A 103 -25.21 4.69 -12.41
CA GLY A 103 -23.96 5.46 -12.39
C GLY A 103 -23.53 5.83 -10.97
N LYS A 104 -24.47 6.26 -10.13
CA LYS A 104 -24.23 6.54 -8.71
C LYS A 104 -23.79 5.28 -7.96
N ALA A 105 -24.50 4.17 -8.15
CA ALA A 105 -24.15 2.89 -7.53
C ALA A 105 -22.74 2.41 -7.96
N ALA A 106 -22.40 2.54 -9.24
CA ALA A 106 -21.08 2.19 -9.77
C ALA A 106 -19.97 3.03 -9.14
N CYS A 107 -20.18 4.34 -8.99
CA CYS A 107 -19.21 5.24 -8.33
C CYS A 107 -19.00 4.88 -6.85
N ILE A 108 -20.09 4.62 -6.12
CA ILE A 108 -20.01 4.20 -4.71
C ILE A 108 -19.26 2.85 -4.59
N ALA A 109 -19.64 1.88 -5.40
CA ALA A 109 -18.99 0.56 -5.39
C ALA A 109 -17.49 0.65 -5.72
N ALA A 110 -17.12 1.49 -6.68
CA ALA A 110 -15.73 1.71 -7.05
C ALA A 110 -14.91 2.34 -5.92
N VAL A 111 -15.46 3.35 -5.21
CA VAL A 111 -14.79 3.97 -4.05
C VAL A 111 -14.61 2.95 -2.92
N ILE A 112 -15.65 2.16 -2.64
CA ILE A 112 -15.58 1.10 -1.62
C ILE A 112 -14.54 0.05 -2.00
N CYS A 113 -14.49 -0.38 -3.25
CA CYS A 113 -13.51 -1.34 -3.75
C CYS A 113 -12.06 -0.81 -3.57
N MET A 114 -11.82 0.45 -3.93
CA MET A 114 -10.51 1.08 -3.75
C MET A 114 -10.12 1.19 -2.28
N MET A 115 -11.06 1.56 -1.41
CA MET A 115 -10.84 1.62 0.04
C MET A 115 -10.53 0.24 0.63
N LEU A 116 -11.31 -0.78 0.27
CA LEU A 116 -11.07 -2.16 0.72
C LEU A 116 -9.71 -2.67 0.25
N TRP A 117 -9.31 -2.35 -0.99
CA TRP A 117 -7.97 -2.69 -1.50
C TRP A 117 -6.87 -2.00 -0.69
N GLY A 118 -7.05 -0.70 -0.36
CA GLY A 118 -6.12 0.06 0.49
C GLY A 118 -5.95 -0.58 1.87
N VAL A 119 -7.07 -0.92 2.53
CA VAL A 119 -7.06 -1.62 3.83
C VAL A 119 -6.37 -2.98 3.72
N LEU A 120 -6.67 -3.75 2.66
CA LEU A 120 -6.04 -5.04 2.41
C LEU A 120 -4.51 -4.90 2.28
N MET A 121 -4.05 -3.88 1.56
CA MET A 121 -2.61 -3.56 1.44
C MET A 121 -1.96 -3.25 2.79
N LEU A 122 -2.67 -2.55 3.68
CA LEU A 122 -2.18 -2.19 5.02
C LEU A 122 -2.15 -3.42 5.95
N VAL A 123 -3.17 -4.26 5.92
CA VAL A 123 -3.26 -5.47 6.76
C VAL A 123 -2.26 -6.53 6.32
N LEU A 124 -2.14 -6.75 5.01
CA LEU A 124 -1.29 -7.80 4.44
C LEU A 124 0.14 -7.32 4.14
N LYS A 125 0.58 -6.21 4.71
CA LYS A 125 1.93 -5.64 4.49
C LYS A 125 3.06 -6.60 4.87
N ASP A 126 2.84 -7.46 5.88
CA ASP A 126 3.83 -8.38 6.43
C ASP A 126 3.78 -9.78 5.77
N LEU A 127 2.84 -10.02 4.85
CA LEU A 127 2.79 -11.27 4.09
C LEU A 127 3.86 -11.29 2.99
N GLU A 128 4.86 -12.12 3.18
CA GLU A 128 6.02 -12.27 2.29
C GLU A 128 5.77 -13.17 1.06
N HIS A 129 4.52 -13.40 0.66
CA HIS A 129 4.27 -14.23 -0.51
C HIS A 129 4.77 -13.53 -1.79
N SER A 130 5.75 -14.13 -2.46
CA SER A 130 6.48 -13.52 -3.60
C SER A 130 5.56 -13.04 -4.74
N LEU A 131 4.51 -13.80 -5.08
CA LEU A 131 3.52 -13.42 -6.08
C LEU A 131 2.66 -12.22 -5.66
N TRP A 132 2.29 -12.16 -4.38
CA TRP A 132 1.53 -11.05 -3.80
C TRP A 132 2.30 -9.74 -3.85
N ARG A 133 3.60 -9.78 -3.52
CA ARG A 133 4.47 -8.59 -3.51
C ARG A 133 4.60 -7.94 -4.89
N ARG A 134 4.69 -8.74 -5.96
CA ARG A 134 4.83 -8.21 -7.34
C ARG A 134 3.51 -7.72 -7.92
N SER A 135 2.39 -8.36 -7.56
CA SER A 135 1.08 -8.08 -8.15
C SER A 135 0.36 -6.91 -7.49
N ARG A 136 0.48 -6.73 -6.16
CA ARG A 136 -0.31 -5.75 -5.37
C ARG A 136 -0.23 -4.31 -5.88
N TYR A 137 0.96 -3.84 -6.28
CA TYR A 137 1.13 -2.48 -6.79
C TYR A 137 0.51 -2.30 -8.18
N ARG A 138 0.62 -3.30 -9.04
CA ARG A 138 -0.01 -3.27 -10.37
C ARG A 138 -1.53 -3.25 -10.28
N VAL A 139 -2.09 -4.02 -9.35
CA VAL A 139 -3.54 -4.04 -9.10
C VAL A 139 -4.00 -2.69 -8.53
N SER A 140 -3.30 -2.12 -7.54
CA SER A 140 -3.61 -0.78 -7.01
C SER A 140 -3.57 0.29 -8.10
N MET A 141 -2.57 0.26 -9.00
CA MET A 141 -2.49 1.15 -10.16
C MET A 141 -3.67 0.95 -11.12
N GLY A 142 -3.98 -0.31 -11.45
CA GLY A 142 -5.11 -0.65 -12.32
C GLY A 142 -6.45 -0.16 -11.78
N ILE A 143 -6.69 -0.33 -10.47
CA ILE A 143 -7.90 0.18 -9.79
C ILE A 143 -7.95 1.71 -9.89
N SER A 144 -6.83 2.41 -9.67
CA SER A 144 -6.79 3.88 -9.75
C SER A 144 -7.04 4.40 -11.17
N VAL A 145 -6.52 3.71 -12.20
CA VAL A 145 -6.81 4.04 -13.60
C VAL A 145 -8.29 3.82 -13.91
N GLY A 146 -8.83 2.65 -13.55
CA GLY A 146 -10.25 2.33 -13.77
C GLY A 146 -11.18 3.33 -13.09
N MET A 147 -10.84 3.76 -11.87
CA MET A 147 -11.58 4.78 -11.12
C MET A 147 -11.58 6.13 -11.84
N SER A 148 -10.40 6.59 -12.30
CA SER A 148 -10.30 7.85 -13.04
C SER A 148 -11.13 7.83 -14.32
N LEU A 149 -11.06 6.73 -15.07
CA LEU A 149 -11.87 6.54 -16.28
C LEU A 149 -13.38 6.51 -15.98
N LEU A 150 -13.77 5.85 -14.89
CA LEU A 150 -15.18 5.80 -14.46
C LEU A 150 -15.71 7.21 -14.16
N PHE A 151 -14.96 8.04 -13.42
CA PHE A 151 -15.40 9.40 -13.11
C PHE A 151 -15.42 10.31 -14.34
N ILE A 152 -14.52 10.11 -15.30
CA ILE A 152 -14.57 10.81 -16.59
C ILE A 152 -15.85 10.41 -17.34
N ALA A 153 -16.16 9.12 -17.43
CA ALA A 153 -17.36 8.61 -18.07
C ALA A 153 -18.66 9.10 -17.41
N CYS A 154 -18.64 9.27 -16.07
CA CYS A 154 -19.75 9.83 -15.30
C CYS A 154 -19.81 11.37 -15.34
N LEU A 155 -18.95 12.04 -16.13
CA LEU A 155 -18.89 13.51 -16.25
C LEU A 155 -18.65 14.22 -14.92
N GLN A 156 -17.82 13.63 -14.05
CA GLN A 156 -17.47 14.18 -12.73
C GLN A 156 -16.00 14.64 -12.70
N PRO A 157 -15.67 15.83 -13.26
CA PRO A 157 -14.30 16.25 -13.51
C PRO A 157 -13.48 16.44 -12.23
N TYR A 158 -14.07 16.93 -11.14
CA TYR A 158 -13.34 17.12 -9.88
C TYR A 158 -12.94 15.80 -9.22
N ALA A 159 -13.85 14.82 -9.21
CA ALA A 159 -13.56 13.48 -8.70
C ALA A 159 -12.53 12.76 -9.59
N ALA A 160 -12.63 12.92 -10.91
CA ALA A 160 -11.65 12.40 -11.86
C ALA A 160 -10.26 13.02 -11.66
N LEU A 161 -10.18 14.35 -11.47
CA LEU A 161 -8.93 15.05 -11.20
C LEU A 161 -8.28 14.56 -9.90
N PHE A 162 -9.06 14.42 -8.83
CA PHE A 162 -8.57 13.92 -7.55
C PHE A 162 -7.95 12.52 -7.68
N THR A 163 -8.67 11.58 -8.31
CA THR A 163 -8.17 10.22 -8.51
C THR A 163 -6.98 10.17 -9.46
N PHE A 164 -6.93 11.05 -10.47
CA PHE A 164 -5.79 11.18 -11.37
C PHE A 164 -4.54 11.71 -10.64
N VAL A 165 -4.69 12.68 -9.73
CA VAL A 165 -3.57 13.16 -8.90
C VAL A 165 -3.04 12.04 -8.02
N LEU A 166 -3.92 11.25 -7.37
CA LEU A 166 -3.49 10.07 -6.59
C LEU A 166 -2.74 9.07 -7.46
N LEU A 167 -3.21 8.82 -8.68
CA LEU A 167 -2.53 7.94 -9.65
C LEU A 167 -1.15 8.48 -10.02
N ALA A 168 -1.04 9.78 -10.31
CA ALA A 168 0.23 10.42 -10.65
C ALA A 168 1.24 10.32 -9.49
N ILE A 169 0.81 10.56 -8.24
CA ILE A 169 1.65 10.39 -7.06
C ILE A 169 2.16 8.95 -6.96
N LYS A 170 1.28 7.95 -7.13
CA LYS A 170 1.65 6.53 -7.11
C LYS A 170 2.66 6.19 -8.21
N ALA A 171 2.46 6.71 -9.43
CA ALA A 171 3.36 6.48 -10.55
C ALA A 171 4.76 7.07 -10.28
N LEU A 172 4.83 8.31 -9.77
CA LEU A 172 6.10 8.95 -9.41
C LEU A 172 6.82 8.19 -8.28
N LEU A 173 6.09 7.72 -7.27
CA LEU A 173 6.66 6.91 -6.20
C LEU A 173 7.18 5.57 -6.74
N LEU A 174 6.49 4.96 -7.69
CA LEU A 174 6.92 3.70 -8.29
C LEU A 174 8.25 3.87 -9.02
N ILE A 175 8.39 4.94 -9.82
CA ILE A 175 9.62 5.26 -10.58
C ILE A 175 10.79 5.55 -9.62
N ARG A 176 10.53 6.26 -8.51
CA ARG A 176 11.60 6.61 -7.56
C ARG A 176 12.14 5.39 -6.80
N TRP A 177 11.35 4.33 -6.68
CA TRP A 177 11.69 3.12 -5.93
C TRP A 177 12.06 1.92 -6.84
N GLU A 178 12.23 2.14 -8.14
CA GLU A 178 12.88 1.24 -9.10
C GLU A 178 14.40 1.51 -9.15
#